data_af8b0623bd89112096ac25b7969f40ef
#
_entry.id   af8b0623bd89112096ac25b7969f40ef
#
_cell.length_a   1.000
_cell.length_b   1.000
_cell.length_c   1.000
_cell.angle_alpha   90.00
_cell.angle_beta   90.00
_cell.angle_gamma   90.00
#
_symmetry.space_group_name_H-M   'P 1'
#
loop_
_entity.id
_entity.type
_entity.pdbx_description
1 polymer ?
#
loop_
_entity_poly.entity_id
_entity_poly.type
_entity_poly.pdbx_seq_one_letter_code
_entity_poly.pdbx_strand_id
1 'polypeptide(L)'
;MIWAAGLAALLTLLNSVIAWRLAARYQCASIADVFWPLHHLVSMTTVLLLMPQNLSSASLLTVILVMLWGVRLATHLSIRQAGVEEDPRYQAIRAGIGADFDRKSLHLIFIPQALMAWFISLLLIPALTATQWHPLACVGLLLSCAGLLWEIVADLQLSTFLKMRAHQASSDSHVLTRGLWSFSRHPNYFGEWVFWLGHAITAALLINGFLIVSLAAMGLLTFLLLRFTGVARSEPGIADKRPDYAAYQTSVPAFFPSPIKMWSALTQSAQQAPNTKHQLGWWLLLFAVGLAGHADLARAQGLPAQSWFFDVRIDDKDVGFHEFNLRQVPSGYTMEATVEFRYKILGVTVFSYEHAVNERYDADLCLQSISSKTKTNGKSQSLNGRAVTEGFALTAQPSTQPSTQPATSVDANCLLTFAYWTPKLLSQSQILNGQTGELVDIVITTEDSADSDQLLYALTGDNIDVRLGYDETGNWRTLDSTLQNGRLLSYRLRQ
;
A
#
# COMPACT_ATOMS: atom_id res chain seq x y z
N MET A 1 -38.07 8.48 -8.80
CA MET A 1 -37.25 7.40 -8.24
C MET A 1 -37.41 6.07 -8.99
N ILE A 2 -38.62 5.52 -9.10
CA ILE A 2 -38.88 4.19 -9.70
C ILE A 2 -38.35 4.11 -11.15
N TRP A 3 -38.65 5.12 -11.98
CA TRP A 3 -38.16 5.18 -13.37
C TRP A 3 -36.64 5.23 -13.47
N ALA A 4 -35.99 5.98 -12.60
CA ALA A 4 -34.52 6.06 -12.57
C ALA A 4 -33.90 4.73 -12.15
N ALA A 5 -34.47 4.07 -11.14
CA ALA A 5 -34.05 2.72 -10.72
C ALA A 5 -34.29 1.69 -11.83
N GLY A 6 -35.42 1.76 -12.56
CA GLY A 6 -35.70 0.89 -13.70
C GLY A 6 -34.73 1.07 -14.87
N LEU A 7 -34.42 2.33 -15.23
CA LEU A 7 -33.40 2.60 -16.27
C LEU A 7 -32.00 2.19 -15.82
N ALA A 8 -31.67 2.38 -14.53
CA ALA A 8 -30.41 1.90 -13.98
C ALA A 8 -30.29 0.37 -14.09
N ALA A 9 -31.38 -0.39 -13.83
CA ALA A 9 -31.40 -1.83 -14.04
C ALA A 9 -31.11 -2.20 -15.51
N LEU A 10 -31.81 -1.52 -16.43
CA LEU A 10 -31.63 -1.78 -17.88
C LEU A 10 -30.19 -1.50 -18.33
N LEU A 11 -29.62 -0.35 -17.95
CA LEU A 11 -28.25 0.01 -18.34
C LEU A 11 -27.21 -0.90 -17.68
N THR A 12 -27.44 -1.36 -16.44
CA THR A 12 -26.60 -2.35 -15.77
C THR A 12 -26.66 -3.70 -16.47
N LEU A 13 -27.82 -4.13 -16.95
CA LEU A 13 -27.97 -5.34 -17.77
C LEU A 13 -27.26 -5.19 -19.13
N LEU A 14 -27.34 -4.04 -19.78
CA LEU A 14 -26.58 -3.78 -21.01
C LEU A 14 -25.07 -3.84 -20.77
N ASN A 15 -24.61 -3.24 -19.67
CA ASN A 15 -23.19 -3.32 -19.25
C ASN A 15 -22.77 -4.79 -19.01
N SER A 16 -23.67 -5.62 -18.47
CA SER A 16 -23.44 -7.05 -18.28
C SER A 16 -23.32 -7.82 -19.61
N VAL A 17 -24.11 -7.45 -20.63
CA VAL A 17 -23.97 -8.03 -21.98
C VAL A 17 -22.62 -7.66 -22.59
N ILE A 18 -22.14 -6.45 -22.36
CA ILE A 18 -20.79 -6.04 -22.79
C ILE A 18 -19.72 -6.90 -22.11
N ALA A 19 -19.81 -7.08 -20.79
CA ALA A 19 -18.93 -7.95 -20.03
C ALA A 19 -18.91 -9.38 -20.55
N TRP A 20 -20.08 -9.94 -20.80
CA TRP A 20 -20.23 -11.26 -21.37
C TRP A 20 -19.60 -11.41 -22.78
N ARG A 21 -19.82 -10.42 -23.66
CA ARG A 21 -19.19 -10.39 -25.00
C ARG A 21 -17.66 -10.37 -24.92
N LEU A 22 -17.12 -9.55 -24.01
CA LEU A 22 -15.67 -9.51 -23.77
C LEU A 22 -15.17 -10.84 -23.20
N ALA A 23 -15.87 -11.43 -22.23
CA ALA A 23 -15.51 -12.71 -21.65
C ALA A 23 -15.51 -13.84 -22.70
N ALA A 24 -16.51 -13.89 -23.59
CA ALA A 24 -16.56 -14.83 -24.69
C ALA A 24 -15.43 -14.60 -25.71
N ARG A 25 -15.12 -13.32 -26.02
CA ARG A 25 -14.04 -12.98 -26.97
C ARG A 25 -12.66 -13.35 -26.45
N TYR A 26 -12.40 -13.09 -25.17
CA TYR A 26 -11.09 -13.36 -24.53
C TYR A 26 -11.03 -14.75 -23.85
N GLN A 27 -12.08 -15.54 -23.95
CA GLN A 27 -12.21 -16.87 -23.32
C GLN A 27 -11.89 -16.82 -21.81
N CYS A 28 -12.31 -15.75 -21.12
CA CYS A 28 -12.00 -15.47 -19.72
C CYS A 28 -13.24 -14.94 -18.99
N ALA A 29 -13.95 -15.80 -18.26
CA ALA A 29 -15.14 -15.39 -17.51
C ALA A 29 -14.81 -14.60 -16.23
N SER A 30 -13.55 -14.58 -15.79
CA SER A 30 -13.08 -13.73 -14.67
C SER A 30 -13.28 -12.23 -14.93
N ILE A 31 -13.50 -11.82 -16.18
CA ILE A 31 -13.93 -10.46 -16.55
C ILE A 31 -15.19 -10.04 -15.78
N ALA A 32 -16.05 -10.98 -15.40
CA ALA A 32 -17.22 -10.72 -14.57
C ALA A 32 -16.87 -10.02 -13.26
N ASP A 33 -15.77 -10.41 -12.60
CA ASP A 33 -15.34 -9.80 -11.34
C ASP A 33 -14.92 -8.34 -11.54
N VAL A 34 -14.29 -7.99 -12.66
CA VAL A 34 -13.92 -6.60 -13.01
C VAL A 34 -15.17 -5.74 -13.23
N PHE A 35 -16.23 -6.33 -13.78
CA PHE A 35 -17.47 -5.63 -14.03
C PHE A 35 -18.36 -5.47 -12.80
N TRP A 36 -18.10 -6.21 -11.71
CA TRP A 36 -18.82 -6.06 -10.44
C TRP A 36 -18.89 -4.60 -9.97
N PRO A 37 -17.77 -3.90 -9.70
CA PRO A 37 -17.82 -2.49 -9.32
C PRO A 37 -18.36 -1.58 -10.43
N LEU A 38 -18.14 -1.89 -11.71
CA LEU A 38 -18.64 -1.09 -12.82
C LEU A 38 -20.18 -1.09 -12.91
N HIS A 39 -20.84 -2.18 -12.51
CA HIS A 39 -22.30 -2.23 -12.43
C HIS A 39 -22.85 -1.22 -11.41
N HIS A 40 -22.20 -1.05 -10.27
CA HIS A 40 -22.56 -0.06 -9.26
C HIS A 40 -22.34 1.36 -9.77
N LEU A 41 -21.24 1.62 -10.48
CA LEU A 41 -20.96 2.93 -11.08
C LEU A 41 -21.99 3.29 -12.16
N VAL A 42 -22.37 2.34 -13.03
CA VAL A 42 -23.43 2.55 -14.03
C VAL A 42 -24.76 2.86 -13.36
N SER A 43 -25.16 2.11 -12.32
CA SER A 43 -26.38 2.37 -11.57
C SER A 43 -26.39 3.74 -10.92
N MET A 44 -25.31 4.11 -10.23
CA MET A 44 -25.17 5.42 -9.59
C MET A 44 -25.22 6.56 -10.60
N THR A 45 -24.45 6.47 -11.68
CA THR A 45 -24.39 7.51 -12.72
C THR A 45 -25.74 7.70 -13.38
N THR A 46 -26.49 6.61 -13.63
CA THR A 46 -27.83 6.69 -14.20
C THR A 46 -28.78 7.46 -13.28
N VAL A 47 -28.78 7.18 -11.99
CA VAL A 47 -29.59 7.91 -11.02
C VAL A 47 -29.20 9.39 -10.98
N LEU A 48 -27.90 9.69 -10.95
CA LEU A 48 -27.38 11.07 -10.97
C LEU A 48 -27.86 11.86 -12.21
N LEU A 49 -27.83 11.25 -13.39
CA LEU A 49 -28.22 11.94 -14.64
C LEU A 49 -29.72 12.18 -14.74
N LEU A 50 -30.55 11.39 -14.07
CA LEU A 50 -32.00 11.46 -14.16
C LEU A 50 -32.68 12.23 -13.04
N MET A 51 -31.95 12.52 -11.95
CA MET A 51 -32.51 13.23 -10.80
C MET A 51 -32.15 14.71 -10.82
N PRO A 52 -33.02 15.61 -10.33
CA PRO A 52 -32.73 17.04 -10.25
C PRO A 52 -31.48 17.29 -9.39
N GLN A 53 -30.55 18.09 -9.92
CA GLN A 53 -29.20 18.22 -9.36
C GLN A 53 -29.07 19.42 -8.40
N ASN A 54 -29.52 19.26 -7.16
CA ASN A 54 -29.03 20.08 -6.05
C ASN A 54 -28.39 19.16 -5.02
N LEU A 55 -27.24 18.58 -5.38
CA LEU A 55 -26.50 17.68 -4.50
C LEU A 55 -26.03 18.45 -3.27
N SER A 56 -26.39 17.96 -2.09
CA SER A 56 -25.77 18.42 -0.85
C SER A 56 -24.30 17.99 -0.78
N SER A 57 -23.51 18.61 0.08
CA SER A 57 -22.11 18.19 0.29
C SER A 57 -21.99 16.72 0.69
N ALA A 58 -22.94 16.19 1.45
CA ALA A 58 -22.96 14.79 1.86
C ALA A 58 -23.36 13.86 0.70
N SER A 59 -24.26 14.29 -0.18
CA SER A 59 -24.57 13.56 -1.43
C SER A 59 -23.35 13.51 -2.34
N LEU A 60 -22.63 14.63 -2.49
CA LEU A 60 -21.39 14.69 -3.26
C LEU A 60 -20.31 13.77 -2.66
N LEU A 61 -20.18 13.73 -1.34
CA LEU A 61 -19.27 12.81 -0.66
C LEU A 61 -19.64 11.34 -0.93
N THR A 62 -20.94 10.99 -0.95
CA THR A 62 -21.42 9.66 -1.34
C THR A 62 -20.94 9.31 -2.76
N VAL A 63 -21.12 10.22 -3.71
CA VAL A 63 -20.65 10.02 -5.11
C VAL A 63 -19.15 9.77 -5.15
N ILE A 64 -18.36 10.61 -4.47
CA ILE A 64 -16.91 10.52 -4.43
C ILE A 64 -16.47 9.16 -3.84
N LEU A 65 -17.07 8.74 -2.73
CA LEU A 65 -16.73 7.47 -2.07
C LEU A 65 -17.01 6.27 -2.99
N VAL A 66 -18.17 6.24 -3.64
CA VAL A 66 -18.55 5.14 -4.54
C VAL A 66 -17.70 5.13 -5.80
N MET A 67 -17.37 6.31 -6.36
CA MET A 67 -16.45 6.42 -7.50
C MET A 67 -15.05 5.92 -7.13
N LEU A 68 -14.52 6.36 -6.00
CA LEU A 68 -13.20 5.92 -5.52
C LEU A 68 -13.17 4.41 -5.28
N TRP A 69 -14.20 3.85 -4.62
CA TRP A 69 -14.32 2.41 -4.39
C TRP A 69 -14.40 1.65 -5.72
N GLY A 70 -15.32 2.05 -6.60
CA GLY A 70 -15.59 1.31 -7.82
C GLY A 70 -14.44 1.37 -8.85
N VAL A 71 -13.86 2.56 -9.09
CA VAL A 71 -12.73 2.71 -10.01
C VAL A 71 -11.49 1.99 -9.45
N ARG A 72 -11.21 2.14 -8.16
CA ARG A 72 -10.08 1.44 -7.51
C ARG A 72 -10.24 -0.07 -7.63
N LEU A 73 -11.41 -0.62 -7.27
CA LEU A 73 -11.63 -2.06 -7.28
C LEU A 73 -11.58 -2.63 -8.70
N ALA A 74 -12.22 -1.97 -9.68
CA ALA A 74 -12.15 -2.38 -11.08
C ALA A 74 -10.70 -2.40 -11.59
N THR A 75 -9.92 -1.35 -11.26
CA THR A 75 -8.50 -1.26 -11.65
C THR A 75 -7.67 -2.35 -10.97
N HIS A 76 -7.86 -2.55 -9.66
CA HIS A 76 -7.16 -3.58 -8.89
C HIS A 76 -7.41 -4.99 -9.47
N LEU A 77 -8.67 -5.32 -9.75
CA LEU A 77 -9.05 -6.61 -10.33
C LEU A 77 -8.54 -6.78 -11.77
N SER A 78 -8.58 -5.72 -12.58
CA SER A 78 -8.03 -5.73 -13.94
C SER A 78 -6.53 -6.02 -13.95
N ILE A 79 -5.77 -5.34 -13.10
CA ILE A 79 -4.32 -5.54 -12.98
C ILE A 79 -4.01 -6.95 -12.48
N ARG A 80 -4.76 -7.46 -11.50
CA ARG A 80 -4.57 -8.80 -10.94
C ARG A 80 -4.84 -9.90 -11.97
N GLN A 81 -5.77 -9.68 -12.90
CA GLN A 81 -6.13 -10.65 -13.94
C GLN A 81 -5.29 -10.53 -15.21
N ALA A 82 -4.59 -9.40 -15.40
CA ALA A 82 -3.78 -9.19 -16.59
C ALA A 82 -2.64 -10.22 -16.67
N GLY A 83 -2.62 -11.00 -17.76
CA GLY A 83 -1.59 -12.01 -18.01
C GLY A 83 -1.68 -13.29 -17.15
N VAL A 84 -2.78 -13.49 -16.43
CA VAL A 84 -3.03 -14.68 -15.60
C VAL A 84 -4.13 -15.51 -16.25
N GLU A 85 -4.06 -16.83 -16.09
CA GLU A 85 -5.13 -17.75 -16.50
C GLU A 85 -6.47 -17.42 -15.82
N GLU A 86 -7.56 -17.87 -16.43
CA GLU A 86 -8.91 -17.75 -15.87
C GLU A 86 -8.96 -18.28 -14.42
N ASP A 87 -9.64 -17.55 -13.54
CA ASP A 87 -9.77 -17.95 -12.13
C ASP A 87 -10.33 -19.39 -12.01
N PRO A 88 -9.75 -20.25 -11.16
CA PRO A 88 -10.16 -21.64 -11.00
C PRO A 88 -11.65 -21.85 -10.75
N ARG A 89 -12.34 -20.86 -10.14
CA ARG A 89 -13.80 -20.92 -9.95
C ARG A 89 -14.55 -20.95 -11.27
N TYR A 90 -14.15 -20.10 -12.21
CA TYR A 90 -14.78 -20.05 -13.54
C TYR A 90 -14.34 -21.20 -14.42
N GLN A 91 -13.10 -21.67 -14.31
CA GLN A 91 -12.64 -22.90 -14.96
C GLN A 91 -13.49 -24.11 -14.56
N ALA A 92 -13.79 -24.26 -13.25
CA ALA A 92 -14.64 -25.32 -12.75
C ALA A 92 -16.09 -25.24 -13.28
N ILE A 93 -16.67 -24.03 -13.35
CA ILE A 93 -17.99 -23.81 -13.92
C ILE A 93 -17.98 -24.13 -15.42
N ARG A 94 -16.95 -23.68 -16.15
CA ARG A 94 -16.77 -23.97 -17.58
C ARG A 94 -16.67 -25.47 -17.84
N ALA A 95 -15.86 -26.17 -17.06
CA ALA A 95 -15.73 -27.64 -17.17
C ALA A 95 -17.07 -28.38 -16.91
N GLY A 96 -17.86 -27.90 -15.94
CA GLY A 96 -19.16 -28.48 -15.61
C GLY A 96 -20.25 -28.25 -16.66
N ILE A 97 -20.18 -27.13 -17.42
CA ILE A 97 -21.17 -26.79 -18.46
C ILE A 97 -20.76 -27.32 -19.83
N GLY A 98 -19.45 -27.41 -20.11
CA GLY A 98 -18.92 -27.89 -21.39
C GLY A 98 -19.07 -26.89 -22.55
N ALA A 99 -19.31 -27.38 -23.76
CA ALA A 99 -19.30 -26.57 -24.99
C ALA A 99 -20.32 -25.41 -25.02
N ASP A 100 -21.39 -25.50 -24.26
CA ASP A 100 -22.41 -24.44 -24.17
C ASP A 100 -22.03 -23.30 -23.21
N PHE A 101 -20.85 -23.32 -22.61
CA PHE A 101 -20.48 -22.36 -21.54
C PHE A 101 -20.64 -20.90 -21.97
N ASP A 102 -20.13 -20.54 -23.13
CA ASP A 102 -20.16 -19.15 -23.60
C ASP A 102 -21.59 -18.62 -23.70
N ARG A 103 -22.54 -19.45 -24.16
CA ARG A 103 -23.95 -19.06 -24.24
C ARG A 103 -24.64 -19.06 -22.87
N LYS A 104 -24.42 -20.09 -22.04
CA LYS A 104 -25.08 -20.27 -20.75
C LYS A 104 -24.54 -19.32 -19.68
N SER A 105 -23.26 -18.92 -19.78
CA SER A 105 -22.64 -18.00 -18.85
C SER A 105 -23.34 -16.65 -18.75
N LEU A 106 -23.94 -16.14 -19.83
CA LEU A 106 -24.76 -14.93 -19.79
C LEU A 106 -25.84 -15.00 -18.71
N HIS A 107 -26.59 -16.10 -18.67
CA HIS A 107 -27.72 -16.28 -17.75
C HIS A 107 -27.29 -16.80 -16.38
N LEU A 108 -26.17 -17.52 -16.28
CA LEU A 108 -25.73 -18.14 -15.04
C LEU A 108 -24.77 -17.26 -14.24
N ILE A 109 -24.05 -16.35 -14.90
CA ILE A 109 -23.01 -15.54 -14.28
C ILE A 109 -23.32 -14.04 -14.43
N PHE A 110 -23.37 -13.54 -15.68
CA PHE A 110 -23.37 -12.11 -15.95
C PHE A 110 -24.67 -11.40 -15.59
N ILE A 111 -25.83 -11.91 -16.01
CA ILE A 111 -27.13 -11.33 -15.67
C ILE A 111 -27.42 -11.36 -14.15
N PRO A 112 -27.27 -12.49 -13.45
CA PRO A 112 -27.47 -12.51 -12.00
C PRO A 112 -26.56 -11.53 -11.26
N GLN A 113 -25.29 -11.44 -11.66
CA GLN A 113 -24.34 -10.49 -11.04
C GLN A 113 -24.77 -9.05 -11.25
N ALA A 114 -25.21 -8.67 -12.45
CA ALA A 114 -25.70 -7.32 -12.74
C ALA A 114 -26.96 -6.98 -11.92
N LEU A 115 -27.90 -7.92 -11.80
CA LEU A 115 -29.12 -7.70 -11.01
C LEU A 115 -28.82 -7.56 -9.51
N MET A 116 -27.88 -8.36 -9.00
CA MET A 116 -27.46 -8.26 -7.59
C MET A 116 -26.74 -6.94 -7.32
N ALA A 117 -25.83 -6.52 -8.19
CA ALA A 117 -25.13 -5.24 -8.09
C ALA A 117 -26.11 -4.05 -8.19
N TRP A 118 -27.04 -4.08 -9.15
CA TRP A 118 -28.10 -3.09 -9.26
C TRP A 118 -28.92 -3.02 -7.97
N PHE A 119 -29.38 -4.15 -7.43
CA PHE A 119 -30.18 -4.18 -6.21
C PHE A 119 -29.45 -3.58 -5.00
N ILE A 120 -28.16 -3.90 -4.83
CA ILE A 120 -27.32 -3.28 -3.79
C ILE A 120 -27.18 -1.78 -4.03
N SER A 121 -27.04 -1.35 -5.30
CA SER A 121 -26.93 0.07 -5.66
C SER A 121 -28.16 0.90 -5.32
N LEU A 122 -29.32 0.28 -5.09
CA LEU A 122 -30.50 1.00 -4.60
C LEU A 122 -30.25 1.73 -3.28
N LEU A 123 -29.30 1.25 -2.47
CA LEU A 123 -28.85 1.91 -1.24
C LEU A 123 -28.33 3.34 -1.46
N LEU A 124 -27.91 3.67 -2.67
CA LEU A 124 -27.39 5.00 -3.00
C LEU A 124 -28.50 6.03 -3.29
N ILE A 125 -29.69 5.57 -3.69
CA ILE A 125 -30.80 6.46 -4.09
C ILE A 125 -31.17 7.47 -3.00
N PRO A 126 -31.37 7.06 -1.72
CA PRO A 126 -31.70 8.02 -0.67
C PRO A 126 -30.65 9.11 -0.49
N ALA A 127 -29.39 8.74 -0.50
CA ALA A 127 -28.29 9.69 -0.35
C ALA A 127 -28.18 10.67 -1.53
N LEU A 128 -28.49 10.23 -2.76
CA LEU A 128 -28.44 11.05 -3.97
C LEU A 128 -29.66 11.97 -4.12
N THR A 129 -30.80 11.65 -3.48
CA THR A 129 -32.06 12.39 -3.63
C THR A 129 -32.43 13.22 -2.40
N ALA A 130 -31.73 13.06 -1.28
CA ALA A 130 -32.01 13.77 -0.05
C ALA A 130 -31.68 15.26 -0.16
N THR A 131 -32.66 16.11 0.04
CA THR A 131 -32.50 17.57 0.14
C THR A 131 -32.03 18.02 1.52
N GLN A 132 -32.33 17.22 2.54
CA GLN A 132 -31.89 17.42 3.92
C GLN A 132 -31.26 16.15 4.46
N TRP A 133 -30.21 16.30 5.23
CA TRP A 133 -29.50 15.20 5.84
C TRP A 133 -29.71 15.17 7.34
N HIS A 134 -30.11 14.01 7.84
CA HIS A 134 -30.12 13.78 9.28
C HIS A 134 -28.69 13.59 9.80
N PRO A 135 -28.28 14.21 10.92
CA PRO A 135 -26.92 14.08 11.44
C PRO A 135 -26.45 12.64 11.63
N LEU A 136 -27.34 11.73 12.05
CA LEU A 136 -27.01 10.31 12.20
C LEU A 136 -26.73 9.61 10.86
N ALA A 137 -27.25 10.11 9.73
CA ALA A 137 -26.93 9.56 8.41
C ALA A 137 -25.46 9.82 8.02
N CYS A 138 -24.86 10.89 8.56
CA CYS A 138 -23.43 11.15 8.37
C CYS A 138 -22.55 10.08 9.04
N VAL A 139 -23.01 9.44 10.12
CA VAL A 139 -22.31 8.30 10.75
C VAL A 139 -22.21 7.14 9.78
N GLY A 140 -23.23 6.89 8.95
CA GLY A 140 -23.17 5.89 7.89
C GLY A 140 -22.09 6.20 6.86
N LEU A 141 -21.95 7.47 6.43
CA LEU A 141 -20.87 7.87 5.51
C LEU A 141 -19.48 7.71 6.13
N LEU A 142 -19.31 8.04 7.41
CA LEU A 142 -18.04 7.81 8.12
C LEU A 142 -17.70 6.33 8.17
N LEU A 143 -18.71 5.48 8.38
CA LEU A 143 -18.53 4.03 8.34
C LEU A 143 -18.16 3.54 6.96
N SER A 144 -18.78 4.06 5.88
CA SER A 144 -18.39 3.76 4.50
C SER A 144 -16.94 4.16 4.22
N CYS A 145 -16.53 5.34 4.67
CA CYS A 145 -15.15 5.80 4.54
C CYS A 145 -14.17 4.85 5.26
N ALA A 146 -14.50 4.44 6.50
CA ALA A 146 -13.68 3.50 7.27
C ALA A 146 -13.59 2.13 6.58
N GLY A 147 -14.70 1.63 6.02
CA GLY A 147 -14.75 0.37 5.25
C GLY A 147 -13.86 0.42 4.02
N LEU A 148 -13.93 1.52 3.25
CA LEU A 148 -13.09 1.73 2.07
C LEU A 148 -11.59 1.76 2.43
N LEU A 149 -11.22 2.49 3.47
CA LEU A 149 -9.84 2.54 3.95
C LEU A 149 -9.34 1.17 4.42
N TRP A 150 -10.17 0.43 5.14
CA TRP A 150 -9.85 -0.93 5.59
C TRP A 150 -9.61 -1.87 4.41
N GLU A 151 -10.46 -1.84 3.39
CA GLU A 151 -10.33 -2.63 2.17
C GLU A 151 -9.05 -2.30 1.41
N ILE A 152 -8.75 -1.00 1.22
CA ILE A 152 -7.52 -0.53 0.58
C ILE A 152 -6.28 -1.08 1.31
N VAL A 153 -6.24 -0.96 2.64
CA VAL A 153 -5.10 -1.43 3.44
C VAL A 153 -4.95 -2.95 3.34
N ALA A 154 -6.07 -3.70 3.38
CA ALA A 154 -6.05 -5.15 3.25
C ALA A 154 -5.50 -5.60 1.88
N ASP A 155 -5.97 -4.97 0.79
CA ASP A 155 -5.52 -5.27 -0.57
C ASP A 155 -4.03 -4.91 -0.78
N LEU A 156 -3.58 -3.78 -0.21
CA LEU A 156 -2.16 -3.38 -0.25
C LEU A 156 -1.27 -4.38 0.51
N GLN A 157 -1.70 -4.85 1.68
CA GLN A 157 -0.97 -5.86 2.44
C GLN A 157 -0.86 -7.17 1.66
N LEU A 158 -1.95 -7.62 1.03
CA LEU A 158 -1.95 -8.84 0.23
C LEU A 158 -1.08 -8.71 -1.02
N SER A 159 -1.23 -7.62 -1.77
CA SER A 159 -0.46 -7.41 -3.00
C SER A 159 1.05 -7.32 -2.72
N THR A 160 1.43 -6.64 -1.64
CA THR A 160 2.83 -6.57 -1.19
C THR A 160 3.36 -7.94 -0.81
N PHE A 161 2.60 -8.72 -0.04
CA PHE A 161 2.98 -10.08 0.34
C PHE A 161 3.15 -11.00 -0.88
N LEU A 162 2.22 -10.94 -1.85
CA LEU A 162 2.30 -11.77 -3.06
C LEU A 162 3.51 -11.41 -3.93
N LYS A 163 3.85 -10.13 -4.04
CA LYS A 163 5.04 -9.66 -4.73
C LYS A 163 6.32 -10.16 -4.04
N MET A 164 6.43 -9.98 -2.73
CA MET A 164 7.59 -10.48 -1.97
C MET A 164 7.75 -11.99 -2.16
N ARG A 165 6.67 -12.75 -2.09
CA ARG A 165 6.71 -14.20 -2.27
C ARG A 165 7.13 -14.64 -3.68
N ALA A 166 6.76 -13.86 -4.71
CA ALA A 166 7.15 -14.17 -6.10
C ALA A 166 8.67 -14.04 -6.33
N HIS A 167 9.34 -13.21 -5.52
CA HIS A 167 10.78 -12.97 -5.61
C HIS A 167 11.61 -13.83 -4.64
N GLN A 168 10.99 -14.51 -3.66
CA GLN A 168 11.68 -15.36 -2.68
C GLN A 168 11.43 -16.84 -2.98
N ALA A 169 12.42 -17.54 -3.53
CA ALA A 169 12.37 -18.98 -3.78
C ALA A 169 12.32 -19.83 -2.49
N SER A 170 12.55 -19.25 -1.30
CA SER A 170 12.68 -19.92 -0.01
C SER A 170 12.05 -19.19 1.17
N SER A 171 10.90 -18.51 1.01
CA SER A 171 10.26 -17.92 2.19
C SER A 171 9.54 -19.02 2.99
N ASP A 172 9.88 -19.18 4.26
CA ASP A 172 9.28 -20.14 5.19
C ASP A 172 7.77 -19.93 5.44
N SER A 173 7.23 -18.76 5.09
CA SER A 173 5.83 -18.42 5.30
C SER A 173 5.05 -18.35 3.98
N HIS A 174 4.18 -19.32 3.75
CA HIS A 174 3.30 -19.41 2.58
C HIS A 174 1.97 -18.66 2.75
N VAL A 175 1.71 -18.08 3.95
CA VAL A 175 0.43 -17.47 4.34
C VAL A 175 0.65 -16.11 4.97
N LEU A 176 -0.13 -15.11 4.51
CA LEU A 176 -0.11 -13.78 5.13
C LEU A 176 -0.92 -13.79 6.44
N THR A 177 -0.23 -13.69 7.57
CA THR A 177 -0.80 -13.73 8.92
C THR A 177 -0.62 -12.43 9.72
N ARG A 178 -0.13 -11.36 9.07
CA ARG A 178 0.21 -10.08 9.71
C ARG A 178 -0.76 -8.96 9.30
N GLY A 179 -0.77 -7.86 10.08
CA GLY A 179 -1.63 -6.71 9.82
C GLY A 179 -3.10 -7.05 9.95
N LEU A 180 -3.96 -6.58 9.04
CA LEU A 180 -5.39 -6.87 9.04
C LEU A 180 -5.71 -8.36 8.85
N TRP A 181 -4.82 -9.10 8.18
CA TRP A 181 -4.92 -10.54 7.96
C TRP A 181 -4.68 -11.36 9.24
N SER A 182 -4.21 -10.75 10.32
CA SER A 182 -4.17 -11.38 11.65
C SER A 182 -5.51 -11.37 12.37
N PHE A 183 -6.43 -10.50 11.96
CA PHE A 183 -7.75 -10.34 12.58
C PHE A 183 -8.86 -11.07 11.83
N SER A 184 -8.75 -11.18 10.51
CA SER A 184 -9.68 -11.86 9.62
C SER A 184 -8.91 -12.51 8.47
N ARG A 185 -9.39 -13.66 7.96
CA ARG A 185 -8.80 -14.29 6.76
C ARG A 185 -9.21 -13.61 5.46
N HIS A 186 -10.26 -12.78 5.48
CA HIS A 186 -10.75 -12.00 4.34
C HIS A 186 -11.02 -10.54 4.75
N PRO A 187 -10.00 -9.81 5.22
CA PRO A 187 -10.19 -8.46 5.72
C PRO A 187 -10.62 -7.47 4.62
N ASN A 188 -10.27 -7.70 3.37
CA ASN A 188 -10.72 -6.91 2.24
C ASN A 188 -12.23 -7.07 2.00
N TYR A 189 -12.77 -8.28 2.05
CA TYR A 189 -14.23 -8.51 1.96
C TYR A 189 -14.98 -7.90 3.15
N PHE A 190 -14.37 -7.93 4.34
CA PHE A 190 -14.94 -7.25 5.49
C PHE A 190 -14.97 -5.73 5.29
N GLY A 191 -13.93 -5.14 4.71
CA GLY A 191 -13.89 -3.71 4.35
C GLY A 191 -15.01 -3.34 3.37
N GLU A 192 -15.21 -4.11 2.31
CA GLU A 192 -16.30 -3.94 1.35
C GLU A 192 -17.68 -4.05 2.03
N TRP A 193 -17.86 -5.02 2.92
CA TRP A 193 -19.09 -5.20 3.68
C TRP A 193 -19.38 -3.98 4.57
N VAL A 194 -18.37 -3.45 5.28
CA VAL A 194 -18.50 -2.24 6.12
C VAL A 194 -18.79 -1.02 5.26
N PHE A 195 -18.18 -0.90 4.09
CA PHE A 195 -18.46 0.17 3.13
C PHE A 195 -19.95 0.22 2.75
N TRP A 196 -20.51 -0.91 2.35
CA TRP A 196 -21.93 -0.99 1.99
C TRP A 196 -22.87 -0.92 3.18
N LEU A 197 -22.45 -1.41 4.36
CA LEU A 197 -23.21 -1.22 5.61
C LEU A 197 -23.38 0.26 5.94
N GLY A 198 -22.35 1.07 5.77
CA GLY A 198 -22.46 2.52 5.94
C GLY A 198 -23.50 3.15 5.02
N HIS A 199 -23.52 2.78 3.75
CA HIS A 199 -24.55 3.23 2.80
C HIS A 199 -25.94 2.72 3.14
N ALA A 200 -26.08 1.49 3.65
CA ALA A 200 -27.33 0.92 4.09
C ALA A 200 -27.92 1.67 5.30
N ILE A 201 -27.08 2.02 6.28
CA ILE A 201 -27.48 2.85 7.43
C ILE A 201 -27.90 4.24 6.97
N THR A 202 -27.12 4.88 6.11
CA THR A 202 -27.44 6.18 5.50
C THR A 202 -28.82 6.11 4.82
N ALA A 203 -29.06 5.11 3.98
CA ALA A 203 -30.32 4.95 3.26
C ALA A 203 -31.52 4.77 4.19
N ALA A 204 -31.38 3.91 5.20
CA ALA A 204 -32.45 3.63 6.17
C ALA A 204 -32.83 4.86 7.00
N LEU A 205 -31.87 5.77 7.25
CA LEU A 205 -32.09 6.99 8.04
C LEU A 205 -32.62 8.17 7.21
N LEU A 206 -32.36 8.19 5.91
CA LEU A 206 -32.81 9.29 5.02
C LEU A 206 -34.22 9.12 4.49
N ILE A 207 -34.66 7.90 4.24
CA ILE A 207 -35.99 7.62 3.67
C ILE A 207 -36.72 6.57 4.52
N ASN A 208 -37.86 6.93 5.08
CA ASN A 208 -38.75 6.02 5.78
C ASN A 208 -39.14 4.85 4.85
N GLY A 209 -39.07 3.63 5.38
CA GLY A 209 -39.33 2.40 4.60
C GLY A 209 -38.14 1.81 3.86
N PHE A 210 -37.02 2.54 3.73
CA PHE A 210 -35.81 2.01 3.10
C PHE A 210 -35.07 0.99 3.98
N LEU A 211 -35.43 0.88 5.26
CA LEU A 211 -34.85 -0.12 6.16
C LEU A 211 -34.97 -1.54 5.61
N ILE A 212 -36.12 -1.91 5.04
CA ILE A 212 -36.33 -3.24 4.46
C ILE A 212 -35.38 -3.47 3.27
N VAL A 213 -35.26 -2.49 2.38
CA VAL A 213 -34.31 -2.54 1.23
C VAL A 213 -32.87 -2.65 1.73
N SER A 214 -32.52 -1.87 2.76
CA SER A 214 -31.19 -1.89 3.38
C SER A 214 -30.85 -3.26 3.98
N LEU A 215 -31.79 -3.85 4.73
CA LEU A 215 -31.61 -5.18 5.32
C LEU A 215 -31.51 -6.27 4.22
N ALA A 216 -32.34 -6.20 3.19
CA ALA A 216 -32.32 -7.15 2.09
C ALA A 216 -31.02 -7.05 1.26
N ALA A 217 -30.55 -5.83 0.95
CA ALA A 217 -29.31 -5.60 0.22
C ALA A 217 -28.10 -6.07 1.02
N MET A 218 -28.04 -5.77 2.33
CA MET A 218 -26.98 -6.25 3.21
C MET A 218 -27.02 -7.76 3.41
N GLY A 219 -28.21 -8.35 3.51
CA GLY A 219 -28.40 -9.80 3.55
C GLY A 219 -27.88 -10.47 2.28
N LEU A 220 -28.22 -9.92 1.10
CA LEU A 220 -27.71 -10.39 -0.19
C LEU A 220 -26.18 -10.27 -0.25
N LEU A 221 -25.61 -9.12 0.06
CA LEU A 221 -24.16 -8.91 0.04
C LEU A 221 -23.45 -9.87 1.01
N THR A 222 -23.98 -10.04 2.22
CA THR A 222 -23.44 -10.98 3.21
C THR A 222 -23.46 -12.42 2.68
N PHE A 223 -24.55 -12.83 2.06
CA PHE A 223 -24.67 -14.15 1.43
C PHE A 223 -23.64 -14.33 0.31
N LEU A 224 -23.47 -13.32 -0.56
CA LEU A 224 -22.47 -13.36 -1.64
C LEU A 224 -21.06 -13.50 -1.10
N LEU A 225 -20.67 -12.66 -0.15
CA LEU A 225 -19.32 -12.65 0.40
C LEU A 225 -18.99 -13.90 1.22
N LEU A 226 -19.96 -14.47 1.94
CA LEU A 226 -19.70 -15.62 2.81
C LEU A 226 -19.90 -16.97 2.11
N ARG A 227 -20.91 -17.10 1.26
CA ARG A 227 -21.39 -18.41 0.78
C ARG A 227 -21.26 -18.61 -0.72
N PHE A 228 -21.40 -17.56 -1.53
CA PHE A 228 -21.55 -17.74 -2.97
C PHE A 228 -20.27 -17.50 -3.75
N THR A 229 -19.59 -16.36 -3.56
CA THR A 229 -18.40 -15.97 -4.33
C THR A 229 -17.16 -15.78 -3.48
N GLY A 230 -17.32 -15.34 -2.24
CA GLY A 230 -16.23 -14.93 -1.35
C GLY A 230 -15.57 -16.10 -0.62
N VAL A 231 -15.68 -16.12 0.70
CA VAL A 231 -14.97 -17.03 1.61
C VAL A 231 -15.11 -18.49 1.22
N ALA A 232 -16.35 -18.96 0.98
CA ALA A 232 -16.62 -20.37 0.68
C ALA A 232 -15.97 -20.89 -0.61
N ARG A 233 -15.66 -20.00 -1.55
CA ARG A 233 -15.07 -20.37 -2.84
C ARG A 233 -13.58 -20.09 -2.93
N SER A 234 -13.05 -19.19 -2.07
CA SER A 234 -11.63 -18.83 -2.09
C SER A 234 -10.74 -19.74 -1.25
N GLU A 235 -11.28 -20.44 -0.25
CA GLU A 235 -10.51 -21.29 0.66
C GLU A 235 -10.30 -22.76 0.25
N PRO A 236 -11.20 -23.42 -0.52
CA PRO A 236 -11.03 -24.84 -0.86
C PRO A 236 -9.70 -25.11 -1.57
N GLY A 237 -8.98 -26.15 -1.12
CA GLY A 237 -7.72 -26.59 -1.70
C GLY A 237 -6.49 -25.69 -1.39
N ILE A 238 -6.65 -24.60 -0.60
CA ILE A 238 -5.48 -23.82 -0.19
C ILE A 238 -4.65 -24.60 0.83
N ALA A 239 -5.27 -25.27 1.79
CA ALA A 239 -4.59 -26.07 2.81
C ALA A 239 -3.77 -27.21 2.19
N ASP A 240 -4.24 -27.82 1.10
CA ASP A 240 -3.53 -28.86 0.39
C ASP A 240 -2.24 -28.36 -0.28
N LYS A 241 -2.26 -27.09 -0.73
CA LYS A 241 -1.12 -26.44 -1.38
C LYS A 241 -0.20 -25.69 -0.41
N ARG A 242 -0.67 -25.42 0.82
CA ARG A 242 0.02 -24.62 1.82
C ARG A 242 -0.23 -25.21 3.21
N PRO A 243 0.69 -26.03 3.75
CA PRO A 243 0.52 -26.71 5.04
C PRO A 243 0.19 -25.75 6.20
N ASP A 244 0.80 -24.53 6.21
CA ASP A 244 0.58 -23.52 7.25
C ASP A 244 -0.82 -22.93 7.26
N TYR A 245 -1.59 -23.12 6.16
CA TYR A 245 -2.92 -22.54 6.04
C TYR A 245 -3.93 -23.19 7.01
N ALA A 246 -3.79 -24.47 7.32
CA ALA A 246 -4.65 -25.17 8.28
C ALA A 246 -4.52 -24.55 9.70
N ALA A 247 -3.30 -24.25 10.13
CA ALA A 247 -3.04 -23.57 11.40
C ALA A 247 -3.59 -22.14 11.41
N TYR A 248 -3.52 -21.45 10.28
CA TYR A 248 -4.10 -20.12 10.12
C TYR A 248 -5.64 -20.15 10.20
N GLN A 249 -6.29 -21.15 9.58
CA GLN A 249 -7.74 -21.34 9.64
C GLN A 249 -8.25 -21.57 11.08
N THR A 250 -7.51 -22.28 11.89
CA THR A 250 -7.89 -22.54 13.30
C THR A 250 -7.70 -21.32 14.20
N SER A 251 -6.73 -20.46 13.86
CA SER A 251 -6.35 -19.32 14.71
C SER A 251 -7.03 -18.00 14.34
N VAL A 252 -7.52 -17.83 13.09
CA VAL A 252 -8.09 -16.57 12.58
C VAL A 252 -9.47 -16.80 11.99
N PRO A 253 -10.50 -16.02 12.40
CA PRO A 253 -11.84 -16.15 11.85
C PRO A 253 -11.88 -15.83 10.36
N ALA A 254 -12.83 -16.45 9.66
CA ALA A 254 -12.93 -16.33 8.21
C ALA A 254 -13.25 -14.91 7.73
N PHE A 255 -14.18 -14.22 8.42
CA PHE A 255 -14.75 -12.97 7.92
C PHE A 255 -14.75 -11.86 8.98
N PHE A 256 -15.58 -11.96 10.02
CA PHE A 256 -15.63 -10.93 11.06
C PHE A 256 -14.31 -10.90 11.84
N PRO A 257 -13.64 -9.73 11.90
CA PRO A 257 -12.39 -9.60 12.65
C PRO A 257 -12.56 -9.99 14.12
N SER A 258 -11.60 -10.71 14.67
CA SER A 258 -11.60 -11.11 16.08
C SER A 258 -11.53 -9.88 16.99
N PRO A 259 -12.58 -9.56 17.78
CA PRO A 259 -12.57 -8.39 18.65
C PRO A 259 -11.52 -8.53 19.76
N ILE A 260 -11.25 -9.75 20.23
CA ILE A 260 -10.25 -10.03 21.26
C ILE A 260 -8.85 -9.71 20.73
N LYS A 261 -8.52 -10.15 19.51
CA LYS A 261 -7.22 -9.86 18.89
C LYS A 261 -7.06 -8.37 18.56
N MET A 262 -8.13 -7.71 18.11
CA MET A 262 -8.11 -6.25 17.88
C MET A 262 -7.89 -5.51 19.21
N TRP A 263 -8.60 -5.88 20.25
CA TRP A 263 -8.46 -5.28 21.58
C TRP A 263 -7.06 -5.51 22.15
N SER A 264 -6.52 -6.73 22.08
CA SER A 264 -5.15 -7.01 22.53
C SER A 264 -4.10 -6.23 21.76
N ALA A 265 -4.25 -6.07 20.44
CA ALA A 265 -3.35 -5.25 19.63
C ALA A 265 -3.41 -3.76 20.02
N LEU A 266 -4.61 -3.23 20.28
CA LEU A 266 -4.80 -1.86 20.76
C LEU A 266 -4.23 -1.63 22.16
N THR A 267 -4.45 -2.58 23.08
CA THR A 267 -3.95 -2.47 24.46
C THR A 267 -2.45 -2.66 24.56
N GLN A 268 -1.85 -3.56 23.77
CA GLN A 268 -0.40 -3.70 23.68
C GLN A 268 0.25 -2.45 23.09
N SER A 269 -0.38 -1.86 22.06
CA SER A 269 0.07 -0.57 21.53
C SER A 269 -0.08 0.57 22.52
N ALA A 270 -1.12 0.55 23.37
CA ALA A 270 -1.36 1.56 24.41
C ALA A 270 -0.43 1.38 25.62
N GLN A 271 -0.05 0.15 25.98
CA GLN A 271 0.91 -0.14 27.05
C GLN A 271 2.35 0.18 26.65
N GLN A 272 2.64 0.20 25.35
CA GLN A 272 3.94 0.59 24.79
C GLN A 272 4.03 2.10 24.48
N ALA A 273 2.96 2.87 24.66
CA ALA A 273 2.99 4.32 24.53
C ALA A 273 3.48 4.98 25.82
N PRO A 274 4.47 5.89 25.81
CA PRO A 274 4.82 6.66 26.97
C PRO A 274 3.62 7.50 27.41
N ASN A 275 3.39 7.50 28.71
CA ASN A 275 2.31 8.10 29.48
C ASN A 275 1.97 9.54 29.05
N THR A 276 1.02 9.71 28.15
CA THR A 276 0.41 11.01 27.82
C THR A 276 -1.10 10.85 27.75
N LYS A 277 -1.76 11.25 28.85
CA LYS A 277 -3.21 11.23 29.06
C LYS A 277 -4.03 12.15 28.11
N HIS A 278 -3.50 12.55 26.96
CA HIS A 278 -4.14 13.54 26.08
C HIS A 278 -4.30 13.15 24.60
N GLN A 279 -4.16 11.88 24.19
CA GLN A 279 -4.15 11.54 22.77
C GLN A 279 -5.45 10.93 22.19
N LEU A 280 -6.49 10.72 22.98
CA LEU A 280 -7.78 10.26 22.41
C LEU A 280 -8.56 11.35 21.69
N GLY A 281 -8.24 12.62 21.95
CA GLY A 281 -8.86 13.80 21.33
C GLY A 281 -8.25 14.22 19.98
N TRP A 282 -7.04 13.78 19.66
CA TRP A 282 -6.28 14.29 18.52
C TRP A 282 -6.61 13.59 17.19
N TRP A 283 -7.13 12.37 17.20
CA TRP A 283 -7.52 11.66 15.97
C TRP A 283 -8.79 12.22 15.32
N LEU A 284 -9.64 12.90 16.10
CA LEU A 284 -10.82 13.60 15.61
C LEU A 284 -10.56 15.04 15.16
N LEU A 285 -9.43 15.65 15.58
CA LEU A 285 -9.05 17.03 15.25
C LEU A 285 -8.14 17.16 14.02
N LEU A 286 -7.50 16.09 13.57
CA LEU A 286 -6.65 16.11 12.37
C LEU A 286 -7.43 16.20 11.05
N PHE A 287 -8.76 16.18 11.11
CA PHE A 287 -9.62 16.38 9.93
C PHE A 287 -9.99 17.86 9.69
N ALA A 288 -9.62 18.77 10.58
CA ALA A 288 -10.17 20.14 10.55
C ALA A 288 -9.18 21.28 10.27
N VAL A 289 -7.86 21.06 10.23
CA VAL A 289 -6.92 22.18 10.05
C VAL A 289 -5.87 21.86 8.98
N GLY A 290 -6.17 22.17 7.75
CA GLY A 290 -5.26 22.21 6.63
C GLY A 290 -5.41 23.51 5.85
N LEU A 291 -4.93 24.62 6.39
CA LEU A 291 -4.62 25.81 5.60
C LEU A 291 -3.80 26.78 6.47
N ALA A 292 -2.68 27.18 5.93
CA ALA A 292 -1.89 28.38 6.15
C ALA A 292 -0.46 28.21 6.66
N GLY A 293 0.45 28.79 5.92
CA GLY A 293 1.57 29.52 6.43
C GLY A 293 2.96 29.13 5.91
N HIS A 294 3.39 29.75 4.86
CA HIS A 294 4.79 29.86 4.41
C HIS A 294 5.56 30.82 5.34
N ALA A 295 6.78 30.52 5.67
CA ALA A 295 7.81 31.54 5.90
C ALA A 295 9.22 30.94 5.78
N ASP A 296 9.99 31.54 4.90
CA ASP A 296 11.42 31.37 4.70
C ASP A 296 12.22 31.80 5.95
N LEU A 297 13.39 31.20 6.15
CA LEU A 297 14.54 31.91 6.70
C LEU A 297 15.86 31.31 6.22
N ALA A 298 16.73 32.20 5.82
CA ALA A 298 17.96 32.00 5.11
C ALA A 298 19.21 31.86 5.97
N ARG A 299 20.22 31.16 5.44
CA ARG A 299 21.66 31.37 5.41
C ARG A 299 22.48 31.51 6.70
N ALA A 300 23.50 30.65 6.80
CA ALA A 300 24.86 31.07 7.10
C ALA A 300 25.86 30.10 6.43
N GLN A 301 26.85 30.69 5.75
CA GLN A 301 27.83 30.04 4.90
C GLN A 301 29.00 29.45 5.71
N GLY A 302 29.41 28.23 5.33
CA GLY A 302 30.75 27.67 5.50
C GLY A 302 30.84 26.50 4.52
N LEU A 303 31.68 26.61 3.49
CA LEU A 303 31.79 25.66 2.38
C LEU A 303 32.29 24.31 2.88
N PRO A 304 31.53 23.23 2.74
CA PRO A 304 32.04 21.87 2.89
C PRO A 304 32.92 21.52 1.68
N ALA A 305 33.92 20.66 1.87
CA ALA A 305 34.85 20.28 0.81
C ALA A 305 34.13 19.63 -0.40
N GLN A 306 33.01 18.96 -0.16
CA GLN A 306 32.18 18.42 -1.23
C GLN A 306 30.75 18.15 -0.73
N SER A 307 29.75 18.56 -1.49
CA SER A 307 28.34 18.36 -1.16
C SER A 307 27.56 17.87 -2.39
N TRP A 308 26.63 16.98 -2.15
CA TRP A 308 25.68 16.52 -3.17
C TRP A 308 24.28 16.76 -2.67
N PHE A 309 23.44 17.33 -3.51
CA PHE A 309 22.03 17.52 -3.24
C PHE A 309 21.21 16.87 -4.37
N PHE A 310 20.50 15.81 -4.04
CA PHE A 310 19.69 15.07 -5.01
C PHE A 310 18.22 15.37 -4.83
N ASP A 311 17.54 15.67 -5.92
CA ASP A 311 16.09 15.55 -6.01
C ASP A 311 15.73 14.08 -6.14
N VAL A 312 14.79 13.62 -5.31
CA VAL A 312 14.37 12.23 -5.27
C VAL A 312 12.97 12.10 -5.83
N ARG A 313 12.82 11.16 -6.77
CA ARG A 313 11.59 10.90 -7.49
C ARG A 313 11.16 9.45 -7.36
N ILE A 314 9.86 9.23 -7.39
CA ILE A 314 9.26 7.90 -7.52
C ILE A 314 8.30 7.95 -8.73
N ASP A 315 8.61 7.15 -9.80
CA ASP A 315 7.88 7.18 -11.08
C ASP A 315 7.71 8.61 -11.60
N ASP A 316 8.82 9.36 -11.68
CA ASP A 316 8.93 10.76 -12.14
C ASP A 316 8.20 11.82 -11.28
N LYS A 317 7.65 11.45 -10.12
CA LYS A 317 7.08 12.40 -9.16
C LYS A 317 8.08 12.76 -8.10
N ASP A 318 8.33 14.04 -7.90
CA ASP A 318 9.16 14.54 -6.82
C ASP A 318 8.56 14.14 -5.47
N VAL A 319 9.35 13.44 -4.63
CA VAL A 319 8.92 12.97 -3.31
C VAL A 319 9.75 13.55 -2.17
N GLY A 320 10.88 14.17 -2.48
CA GLY A 320 11.77 14.77 -1.49
C GLY A 320 13.18 14.97 -1.98
N PHE A 321 14.10 14.99 -1.04
CA PHE A 321 15.52 15.23 -1.31
C PHE A 321 16.42 14.33 -0.48
N HIS A 322 17.68 14.20 -0.92
CA HIS A 322 18.76 13.59 -0.16
C HIS A 322 20.01 14.47 -0.29
N GLU A 323 20.49 14.96 0.83
CA GLU A 323 21.69 15.80 0.93
C GLU A 323 22.82 15.02 1.57
N PHE A 324 24.02 15.14 1.01
CA PHE A 324 25.26 14.57 1.52
C PHE A 324 26.32 15.67 1.65
N ASN A 325 27.00 15.71 2.79
CA ASN A 325 28.03 16.70 3.09
C ASN A 325 29.28 15.99 3.58
N LEU A 326 30.29 15.90 2.71
CA LEU A 326 31.60 15.33 3.01
C LEU A 326 32.58 16.43 3.41
N ARG A 327 33.21 16.27 4.57
CA ARG A 327 34.24 17.17 5.07
C ARG A 327 35.54 16.40 5.38
N GLN A 328 36.67 16.94 4.95
CA GLN A 328 37.95 16.43 5.39
C GLN A 328 38.26 16.94 6.80
N VAL A 329 38.72 16.04 7.66
CA VAL A 329 39.20 16.33 9.02
C VAL A 329 40.60 15.77 9.22
N PRO A 330 41.39 16.19 10.23
CA PRO A 330 42.75 15.72 10.40
C PRO A 330 42.91 14.21 10.55
N SER A 331 41.88 13.50 10.99
CA SER A 331 41.86 12.05 11.19
C SER A 331 41.22 11.26 10.03
N GLY A 332 40.86 11.92 8.91
CA GLY A 332 40.18 11.29 7.78
C GLY A 332 39.02 12.14 7.25
N TYR A 333 37.81 11.61 7.25
CA TYR A 333 36.65 12.26 6.68
C TYR A 333 35.40 12.13 7.59
N THR A 334 34.54 13.12 7.53
CA THR A 334 33.19 13.05 8.11
C THR A 334 32.16 13.19 6.99
N MET A 335 31.14 12.33 7.02
CA MET A 335 29.98 12.39 6.13
C MET A 335 28.74 12.63 6.96
N GLU A 336 28.02 13.69 6.64
CA GLU A 336 26.68 13.96 7.17
C GLU A 336 25.70 13.82 6.03
N ALA A 337 24.70 12.93 6.16
CA ALA A 337 23.66 12.82 5.16
C ALA A 337 22.28 12.94 5.78
N THR A 338 21.38 13.64 5.08
CA THR A 338 19.99 13.84 5.48
C THR A 338 19.06 13.55 4.30
N VAL A 339 18.09 12.73 4.52
CA VAL A 339 17.08 12.41 3.53
C VAL A 339 15.68 12.64 4.09
N GLU A 340 14.84 13.25 3.29
CA GLU A 340 13.42 13.44 3.60
C GLU A 340 12.57 13.10 2.39
N PHE A 341 11.66 12.13 2.56
CA PHE A 341 10.69 11.74 1.54
C PHE A 341 9.28 11.88 2.10
N ARG A 342 8.39 12.46 1.30
CA ARG A 342 6.97 12.53 1.58
C ARG A 342 6.18 12.17 0.33
N TYR A 343 5.72 10.94 0.26
CA TYR A 343 4.86 10.52 -0.83
C TYR A 343 3.41 10.84 -0.52
N LYS A 344 2.80 11.68 -1.38
CA LYS A 344 1.43 12.14 -1.22
C LYS A 344 0.53 11.57 -2.31
N ILE A 345 -0.67 11.13 -1.91
CA ILE A 345 -1.76 10.77 -2.82
C ILE A 345 -2.92 11.72 -2.51
N LEU A 346 -3.40 12.44 -3.51
CA LEU A 346 -4.47 13.45 -3.38
C LEU A 346 -4.23 14.46 -2.24
N GLY A 347 -2.97 14.86 -2.05
CA GLY A 347 -2.59 15.82 -0.99
C GLY A 347 -2.36 15.20 0.39
N VAL A 348 -2.71 13.93 0.61
CA VAL A 348 -2.50 13.21 1.88
C VAL A 348 -1.16 12.49 1.85
N THR A 349 -0.33 12.70 2.86
CA THR A 349 0.93 11.97 3.02
C THR A 349 0.63 10.51 3.41
N VAL A 350 0.89 9.59 2.49
CA VAL A 350 0.69 8.15 2.71
C VAL A 350 1.97 7.42 3.10
N PHE A 351 3.12 8.04 2.89
CA PHE A 351 4.41 7.55 3.32
C PHE A 351 5.32 8.72 3.65
N SER A 352 5.98 8.66 4.80
CA SER A 352 7.02 9.60 5.21
C SER A 352 8.25 8.85 5.67
N TYR A 353 9.40 9.30 5.22
CA TYR A 353 10.70 8.75 5.57
C TYR A 353 11.66 9.90 5.82
N GLU A 354 12.25 9.90 7.00
CA GLU A 354 13.28 10.84 7.42
C GLU A 354 14.47 10.00 7.92
N HIS A 355 15.66 10.25 7.40
CA HIS A 355 16.86 9.58 7.86
C HIS A 355 18.00 10.59 7.92
N ALA A 356 18.68 10.63 9.06
CA ALA A 356 19.87 11.43 9.27
C ALA A 356 20.99 10.49 9.74
N VAL A 357 22.16 10.61 9.13
CA VAL A 357 23.34 9.83 9.49
C VAL A 357 24.56 10.71 9.57
N ASN A 358 25.41 10.41 10.55
CA ASN A 358 26.74 11.00 10.71
C ASN A 358 27.76 9.86 10.78
N GLU A 359 28.69 9.87 9.85
CA GLU A 359 29.70 8.83 9.69
C GLU A 359 31.08 9.46 9.76
N ARG A 360 32.04 8.73 10.34
CA ARG A 360 33.45 9.08 10.33
C ARG A 360 34.23 7.97 9.66
N TYR A 361 35.13 8.37 8.79
CA TYR A 361 36.01 7.50 8.04
C TYR A 361 37.45 7.89 8.32
N ASP A 362 38.35 6.91 8.32
CA ASP A 362 39.80 7.19 8.36
C ASP A 362 40.33 7.71 7.01
N ALA A 363 41.66 7.86 6.91
CA ALA A 363 42.32 8.33 5.70
C ALA A 363 42.14 7.36 4.53
N ASP A 364 41.98 6.07 4.83
CA ASP A 364 41.78 5.00 3.85
C ASP A 364 40.29 4.80 3.51
N LEU A 365 39.41 5.70 3.96
CA LEU A 365 37.95 5.66 3.76
C LEU A 365 37.29 4.42 4.37
N CYS A 366 37.82 3.86 5.47
CA CYS A 366 37.19 2.79 6.21
C CYS A 366 36.37 3.39 7.35
N LEU A 367 35.15 2.90 7.57
CA LEU A 367 34.21 3.41 8.55
C LEU A 367 34.77 3.25 9.98
N GLN A 368 34.89 4.37 10.71
CA GLN A 368 35.36 4.40 12.09
C GLN A 368 34.21 4.54 13.10
N SER A 369 33.18 5.29 12.73
CA SER A 369 31.96 5.38 13.52
C SER A 369 30.76 5.77 12.69
N ILE A 370 29.59 5.34 13.13
CA ILE A 370 28.28 5.70 12.56
C ILE A 370 27.30 6.05 13.67
N SER A 371 26.52 7.09 13.47
CA SER A 371 25.36 7.41 14.27
C SER A 371 24.24 7.79 13.34
N SER A 372 23.16 7.01 13.33
CA SER A 372 22.02 7.25 12.46
C SER A 372 20.70 7.26 13.22
N LYS A 373 19.76 8.03 12.69
CA LYS A 373 18.38 8.10 13.18
C LYS A 373 17.44 8.05 11.98
N THR A 374 16.58 7.03 11.97
CA THR A 374 15.58 6.81 10.93
C THR A 374 14.19 6.96 11.50
N LYS A 375 13.31 7.64 10.77
CA LYS A 375 11.91 7.75 11.12
C LYS A 375 11.06 7.41 9.91
N THR A 376 10.30 6.33 9.99
CA THR A 376 9.44 5.83 8.92
C THR A 376 8.00 5.83 9.41
N ASN A 377 7.14 6.63 8.78
CA ASN A 377 5.73 6.76 9.17
C ASN A 377 5.55 7.02 10.68
N GLY A 378 6.39 7.89 11.24
CA GLY A 378 6.36 8.27 12.66
C GLY A 378 7.09 7.32 13.63
N LYS A 379 7.52 6.12 13.19
CA LYS A 379 8.33 5.21 14.01
C LYS A 379 9.80 5.57 13.86
N SER A 380 10.48 5.75 14.97
CA SER A 380 11.92 6.09 15.01
C SER A 380 12.74 4.86 15.39
N GLN A 381 13.91 4.74 14.79
CA GLN A 381 14.96 3.81 15.22
C GLN A 381 16.30 4.54 15.15
N SER A 382 17.27 4.12 15.95
CA SER A 382 18.64 4.67 15.93
C SER A 382 19.65 3.54 15.91
N LEU A 383 20.76 3.78 15.21
CA LEU A 383 21.89 2.90 15.15
C LEU A 383 23.14 3.69 15.54
N ASN A 384 23.93 3.15 16.41
CA ASN A 384 25.26 3.67 16.74
C ASN A 384 26.29 2.53 16.55
N GLY A 385 27.42 2.86 15.97
CA GLY A 385 28.50 1.91 15.76
C GLY A 385 29.87 2.56 15.83
N ARG A 386 30.88 1.76 16.19
CA ARG A 386 32.27 2.19 16.22
C ARG A 386 33.22 1.06 15.93
N ALA A 387 34.34 1.37 15.29
CA ALA A 387 35.45 0.43 15.15
C ALA A 387 36.03 0.04 16.51
N VAL A 388 36.34 -1.24 16.69
CA VAL A 388 36.97 -1.83 17.86
C VAL A 388 38.15 -2.68 17.40
N THR A 389 39.00 -3.15 18.33
CA THR A 389 40.21 -3.89 18.02
C THR A 389 39.96 -5.15 17.18
N GLU A 390 38.79 -5.78 17.35
CA GLU A 390 38.39 -6.97 16.61
C GLU A 390 37.04 -6.73 15.91
N GLY A 391 37.02 -5.83 14.87
CA GLY A 391 35.85 -5.58 14.05
C GLY A 391 35.11 -4.28 14.34
N PHE A 392 33.79 -4.29 14.24
CA PHE A 392 32.94 -3.10 14.39
C PHE A 392 31.76 -3.38 15.34
N ALA A 393 31.71 -2.68 16.45
CA ALA A 393 30.67 -2.84 17.46
C ALA A 393 29.43 -1.99 17.12
N LEU A 394 28.26 -2.61 17.07
CA LEU A 394 26.99 -1.99 16.71
C LEU A 394 25.97 -2.07 17.86
N THR A 395 25.20 -1.02 18.03
CA THR A 395 24.08 -0.95 18.97
C THR A 395 22.89 -0.35 18.23
N ALA A 396 21.86 -1.17 17.96
CA ALA A 396 20.62 -0.72 17.39
C ALA A 396 19.57 -0.55 18.51
N GLN A 397 18.88 0.60 18.52
CA GLN A 397 17.81 0.87 19.49
C GLN A 397 16.51 1.20 18.72
N PRO A 398 15.51 0.32 18.79
CA PRO A 398 14.14 0.71 18.44
C PRO A 398 13.62 1.69 19.50
N SER A 399 12.83 2.69 19.12
CA SER A 399 12.32 3.77 19.98
C SER A 399 11.48 3.32 21.18
N THR A 400 11.23 2.02 21.36
CA THR A 400 10.27 1.46 22.30
C THR A 400 10.86 0.62 23.44
N GLN A 401 12.20 0.42 23.47
CA GLN A 401 12.83 -0.32 24.59
C GLN A 401 14.19 0.27 24.95
N PRO A 402 14.46 0.56 26.23
CA PRO A 402 15.82 0.67 26.72
C PRO A 402 16.39 -0.75 26.74
N SER A 403 16.91 -1.24 25.63
CA SER A 403 17.51 -2.57 25.60
C SER A 403 19.01 -2.46 25.84
N THR A 404 19.46 -3.08 26.88
CA THR A 404 20.79 -3.65 27.04
C THR A 404 20.94 -4.88 26.13
N GLN A 405 20.71 -4.74 24.82
CA GLN A 405 21.16 -5.80 23.92
C GLN A 405 22.68 -5.69 23.79
N PRO A 406 23.42 -6.80 23.90
CA PRO A 406 24.86 -6.79 23.74
C PRO A 406 25.22 -6.26 22.36
N ALA A 407 26.28 -5.46 22.28
CA ALA A 407 26.83 -4.97 21.03
C ALA A 407 27.15 -6.17 20.14
N THR A 408 26.58 -6.24 18.97
CA THR A 408 26.93 -7.24 17.97
C THR A 408 28.24 -6.79 17.33
N SER A 409 29.29 -7.59 17.39
CA SER A 409 30.55 -7.30 16.68
C SER A 409 30.48 -7.92 15.28
N VAL A 410 30.86 -7.13 14.29
CA VAL A 410 30.95 -7.53 12.90
C VAL A 410 32.42 -7.60 12.53
N ASP A 411 32.85 -8.72 12.00
CA ASP A 411 34.24 -8.94 11.58
C ASP A 411 34.40 -8.40 10.15
N ALA A 412 35.04 -7.24 10.01
CA ALA A 412 35.33 -6.65 8.69
C ALA A 412 36.55 -5.75 8.75
N ASN A 413 37.49 -5.96 7.86
CA ASN A 413 38.77 -5.23 7.81
C ASN A 413 38.64 -3.78 7.34
N CYS A 414 37.62 -3.42 6.55
CA CYS A 414 37.35 -2.06 6.09
C CYS A 414 35.87 -1.96 5.68
N LEU A 415 35.07 -1.49 6.57
CA LEU A 415 33.62 -1.43 6.38
C LEU A 415 33.22 -0.14 5.66
N LEU A 416 32.28 -0.23 4.72
CA LEU A 416 31.56 0.91 4.14
C LEU A 416 30.06 0.72 4.38
N THR A 417 29.35 1.82 4.38
CA THR A 417 27.88 1.85 4.30
C THR A 417 27.43 1.95 2.82
N PHE A 418 26.21 2.34 2.56
CA PHE A 418 25.74 2.77 1.23
C PHE A 418 26.41 4.10 0.81
N ALA A 419 27.76 4.13 0.87
CA ALA A 419 28.58 5.31 0.63
C ALA A 419 28.78 5.55 -0.87
N TYR A 420 27.71 5.80 -1.62
CA TYR A 420 27.72 6.02 -3.07
C TYR A 420 28.63 7.18 -3.52
N TRP A 421 28.96 8.07 -2.62
CA TRP A 421 29.84 9.22 -2.87
C TRP A 421 31.31 8.84 -3.12
N THR A 422 31.71 7.61 -2.84
CA THR A 422 33.11 7.16 -3.07
C THR A 422 33.17 5.95 -4.00
N PRO A 423 33.99 6.00 -5.07
CA PRO A 423 34.23 4.84 -5.92
C PRO A 423 34.85 3.62 -5.20
N LYS A 424 35.38 3.79 -3.97
CA LYS A 424 35.84 2.67 -3.13
C LYS A 424 34.76 1.65 -2.85
N LEU A 425 33.48 2.08 -2.82
CA LEU A 425 32.33 1.21 -2.71
C LEU A 425 32.33 0.13 -3.80
N LEU A 426 32.78 0.46 -5.01
CA LEU A 426 32.74 -0.44 -6.17
C LEU A 426 33.65 -1.65 -6.02
N SER A 427 34.55 -1.67 -5.05
CA SER A 427 35.45 -2.79 -4.73
C SER A 427 34.96 -3.64 -3.54
N GLN A 428 33.79 -3.33 -2.96
CA GLN A 428 33.27 -4.06 -1.83
C GLN A 428 32.43 -5.26 -2.26
N SER A 429 32.46 -6.34 -1.48
CA SER A 429 31.53 -7.47 -1.58
C SER A 429 30.47 -7.47 -0.48
N GLN A 430 30.67 -6.66 0.56
CA GLN A 430 29.76 -6.49 1.69
C GLN A 430 29.70 -5.03 2.11
N ILE A 431 28.52 -4.56 2.49
CA ILE A 431 28.30 -3.21 3.02
C ILE A 431 27.43 -3.26 4.27
N LEU A 432 27.61 -2.26 5.13
CA LEU A 432 26.78 -2.10 6.33
C LEU A 432 25.52 -1.31 6.00
N ASN A 433 24.38 -1.88 6.33
CA ASN A 433 23.13 -1.13 6.30
C ASN A 433 23.08 -0.13 7.47
N GLY A 434 23.25 1.15 7.16
CA GLY A 434 23.28 2.26 8.13
C GLY A 434 21.98 2.49 8.89
N GLN A 435 20.91 1.74 8.61
CA GLN A 435 19.63 1.82 9.30
C GLN A 435 19.42 0.64 10.26
N THR A 436 19.74 -0.58 9.81
CA THR A 436 19.48 -1.81 10.56
C THR A 436 20.73 -2.33 11.30
N GLY A 437 21.91 -1.98 10.85
CA GLY A 437 23.18 -2.50 11.37
C GLY A 437 23.53 -3.90 10.83
N GLU A 438 22.84 -4.39 9.82
CA GLU A 438 23.09 -5.66 9.18
C GLU A 438 24.17 -5.51 8.09
N LEU A 439 25.04 -6.52 7.96
CA LEU A 439 25.90 -6.67 6.79
C LEU A 439 25.09 -7.25 5.64
N VAL A 440 25.26 -6.66 4.46
CA VAL A 440 24.56 -7.07 3.25
C VAL A 440 25.59 -7.44 2.21
N ASP A 441 25.50 -8.65 1.68
CA ASP A 441 26.30 -9.11 0.55
C ASP A 441 25.85 -8.40 -0.72
N ILE A 442 26.81 -7.89 -1.49
CA ILE A 442 26.55 -7.20 -2.75
C ILE A 442 27.43 -7.75 -3.87
N VAL A 443 26.87 -7.74 -5.07
CA VAL A 443 27.57 -7.99 -6.33
C VAL A 443 27.50 -6.73 -7.16
N ILE A 444 28.66 -6.27 -7.65
CA ILE A 444 28.77 -5.06 -8.46
C ILE A 444 29.23 -5.44 -9.86
N THR A 445 28.48 -5.01 -10.87
CA THR A 445 28.79 -5.21 -12.28
C THR A 445 28.77 -3.88 -13.03
N THR A 446 29.64 -3.74 -14.04
CA THR A 446 29.58 -2.60 -14.97
C THR A 446 28.49 -2.83 -15.99
N GLU A 447 27.72 -1.78 -16.30
CA GLU A 447 26.72 -1.78 -17.37
C GLU A 447 27.18 -0.86 -18.51
N ASP A 448 26.84 -1.21 -19.74
CA ASP A 448 27.09 -0.35 -20.90
C ASP A 448 26.18 0.88 -20.83
N SER A 449 26.77 2.07 -20.86
CA SER A 449 26.03 3.32 -20.92
C SER A 449 25.72 3.68 -22.37
N ALA A 450 24.47 4.07 -22.64
CA ALA A 450 24.10 4.68 -23.92
C ALA A 450 24.65 6.11 -24.06
N ASP A 451 25.07 6.73 -22.96
CA ASP A 451 25.64 8.07 -22.90
C ASP A 451 27.15 7.95 -22.68
N SER A 452 27.96 8.49 -23.58
CA SER A 452 29.45 8.34 -23.58
C SER A 452 30.12 8.92 -22.33
N ASP A 453 29.42 9.81 -21.59
CA ASP A 453 30.00 10.60 -20.51
C ASP A 453 29.71 10.04 -19.12
N GLN A 454 29.05 8.86 -19.01
CA GLN A 454 28.71 8.24 -17.74
C GLN A 454 29.17 6.78 -17.62
N LEU A 455 29.77 6.43 -16.49
CA LEU A 455 30.05 5.07 -16.09
C LEU A 455 28.89 4.53 -15.24
N LEU A 456 28.25 3.45 -15.69
CA LEU A 456 27.13 2.83 -14.99
C LEU A 456 27.56 1.55 -14.27
N TYR A 457 27.09 1.40 -13.03
CA TYR A 457 27.32 0.23 -12.20
C TYR A 457 26.00 -0.27 -11.63
N ALA A 458 25.77 -1.58 -11.72
CA ALA A 458 24.66 -2.24 -11.04
C ALA A 458 25.15 -2.85 -9.74
N LEU A 459 24.53 -2.48 -8.63
CA LEU A 459 24.65 -3.09 -7.31
C LEU A 459 23.45 -4.01 -7.10
N THR A 460 23.70 -5.30 -6.92
CA THR A 460 22.67 -6.29 -6.65
C THR A 460 22.99 -7.05 -5.37
N GLY A 461 21.95 -7.40 -4.60
CA GLY A 461 22.07 -8.14 -3.34
C GLY A 461 20.69 -8.49 -2.82
N ASP A 462 20.62 -9.07 -1.61
CA ASP A 462 19.33 -9.34 -0.97
C ASP A 462 18.54 -8.04 -0.76
N ASN A 463 17.45 -7.89 -1.53
CA ASN A 463 16.59 -6.68 -1.57
C ASN A 463 17.32 -5.39 -2.03
N ILE A 464 18.45 -5.52 -2.71
CA ILE A 464 19.19 -4.41 -3.32
C ILE A 464 19.16 -4.58 -4.83
N ASP A 465 18.64 -3.58 -5.52
CA ASP A 465 18.70 -3.41 -6.97
C ASP A 465 18.89 -1.92 -7.23
N VAL A 466 20.16 -1.51 -7.35
CA VAL A 466 20.57 -0.11 -7.47
C VAL A 466 21.50 0.05 -8.66
N ARG A 467 21.20 1.01 -9.51
CA ARG A 467 22.09 1.47 -10.59
C ARG A 467 22.69 2.81 -10.22
N LEU A 468 23.99 2.91 -10.29
CA LEU A 468 24.77 4.10 -9.97
C LEU A 468 25.42 4.67 -11.22
N GLY A 469 25.29 5.97 -11.43
CA GLY A 469 25.98 6.68 -12.49
C GLY A 469 27.05 7.62 -11.95
N TYR A 470 28.28 7.47 -12.45
CA TYR A 470 29.40 8.35 -12.16
C TYR A 470 29.84 9.07 -13.45
N ASP A 471 30.34 10.29 -13.33
CA ASP A 471 31.02 10.94 -14.45
C ASP A 471 32.44 10.40 -14.63
N GLU A 472 33.13 10.83 -15.72
CA GLU A 472 34.50 10.43 -16.05
C GLU A 472 35.52 10.76 -14.95
N THR A 473 35.23 11.70 -14.07
CA THR A 473 36.08 12.12 -12.95
C THR A 473 35.79 11.32 -11.67
N GLY A 474 34.81 10.37 -11.72
CA GLY A 474 34.42 9.53 -10.59
C GLY A 474 33.46 10.20 -9.61
N ASN A 475 32.84 11.33 -9.98
CA ASN A 475 31.80 11.94 -9.15
C ASN A 475 30.45 11.27 -9.37
N TRP A 476 29.77 10.97 -8.28
CA TRP A 476 28.43 10.40 -8.30
C TRP A 476 27.39 11.39 -8.87
N ARG A 477 26.60 10.97 -9.87
CA ARG A 477 25.64 11.80 -10.59
C ARG A 477 24.21 11.31 -10.47
N THR A 478 23.99 10.00 -10.54
CA THR A 478 22.65 9.41 -10.57
C THR A 478 22.58 8.14 -9.73
N LEU A 479 21.39 7.87 -9.22
CA LEU A 479 21.03 6.59 -8.64
C LEU A 479 19.60 6.25 -9.09
N ASP A 480 19.43 5.04 -9.58
CA ASP A 480 18.13 4.45 -9.86
C ASP A 480 18.00 3.14 -9.08
N SER A 481 16.87 2.92 -8.43
CA SER A 481 16.60 1.72 -7.64
C SER A 481 15.17 1.26 -7.84
N THR A 482 15.01 -0.04 -8.09
CA THR A 482 13.68 -0.64 -8.17
C THR A 482 13.20 -0.96 -6.75
N LEU A 483 12.19 -0.23 -6.29
CA LEU A 483 11.58 -0.49 -4.98
C LEU A 483 10.85 -1.85 -4.99
N GLN A 484 10.67 -2.46 -3.81
CA GLN A 484 9.97 -3.74 -3.63
C GLN A 484 8.56 -3.79 -4.24
N ASN A 485 7.94 -2.64 -4.48
CA ASN A 485 6.63 -2.52 -5.13
C ASN A 485 6.72 -2.35 -6.65
N GLY A 486 7.91 -2.52 -7.24
CA GLY A 486 8.18 -2.41 -8.67
C GLY A 486 8.23 -0.97 -9.20
N ARG A 487 8.20 0.03 -8.31
CA ARG A 487 8.30 1.44 -8.69
C ARG A 487 9.76 1.86 -8.77
N LEU A 488 10.05 2.77 -9.68
CA LEU A 488 11.39 3.31 -9.86
C LEU A 488 11.62 4.48 -8.91
N LEU A 489 12.58 4.32 -8.00
CA LEU A 489 13.15 5.40 -7.19
C LEU A 489 14.36 5.96 -7.93
N SER A 490 14.37 7.25 -8.21
CA SER A 490 15.48 7.87 -8.93
C SER A 490 16.00 9.11 -8.21
N TYR A 491 17.32 9.24 -8.18
CA TYR A 491 18.06 10.37 -7.66
C TYR A 491 18.69 11.13 -8.82
N ARG A 492 18.49 12.43 -8.84
CA ARG A 492 19.10 13.32 -9.85
C ARG A 492 19.80 14.45 -9.15
N LEU A 493 21.11 14.60 -9.39
CA LEU A 493 21.90 15.65 -8.78
C LEU A 493 21.36 17.02 -9.22
N ARG A 494 21.05 17.85 -8.23
CA ARG A 494 20.62 19.23 -8.49
C ARG A 494 21.83 20.04 -8.94
N GLN A 495 21.73 20.68 -10.09
CA GLN A 495 22.76 21.57 -10.63
C GLN A 495 22.81 22.90 -9.92
#